data_1bf2ef215caebf564ce4696bfd941db5
#
_entry.id   1bf2ef215caebf564ce4696bfd941db5
#
_cell.length_a   1.000
_cell.length_b   1.000
_cell.length_c   1.000
_cell.angle_alpha   90.00
_cell.angle_beta   90.00
_cell.angle_gamma   90.00
#
_symmetry.space_group_name_H-M   'P 1'
#
loop_
_entity.id
_entity.type
_entity.pdbx_description
1 polymer ?
#
loop_
_entity_poly.entity_id
_entity_poly.type
_entity_poly.pdbx_seq_one_letter_code
_entity_poly.pdbx_strand_id
1 'polypeptide(L)'
;MTTIMAMTTATPTLRQDARTIGLIGLAHGSSHFFHMLLPPLFPFLIADFGFSYSELGLLLSVFFVVSGTGQAMAGFLVDKVGARPVLFAALACFVAAGLVAGTAGGYAGLVVAAVLAGLGNAPFHPVDFTILNKRVSPQRLGHGFSVHGISGNLGWATAPVFMAGIATASGSWRVACLAGAALALLVLAIMVWNRDALDDRQGSWAHQTAKGAAAAPEHPMAFLKLPAVWLCFSFFFWSTCSLSAIQSFAAPSLQNMYGIPLSLTTMVVTGYMLCGAMGMVIGGFLVGRVERLEKTISVCLLASALLLTLVGLGVLPGMLALAVAALAGMGIGIAGPSRDMLIKRAAPPGATGRVYGTVYSGLDLGFSIAAPIFGAMLDAQMNGGIFFGSALALVLGVVSAGFVGAGVAARRVQMA
;
A
#
# COMPACT_ATOMS: atom_id res chain seq x y z
N MET A 1 -8.06 -2.32 -54.66
CA MET A 1 -7.84 -3.48 -53.77
C MET A 1 -6.67 -3.17 -52.89
N THR A 2 -6.92 -2.58 -51.71
CA THR A 2 -5.87 -2.18 -50.75
C THR A 2 -5.82 -3.25 -49.67
N THR A 3 -4.82 -4.10 -49.73
CA THR A 3 -4.59 -5.17 -48.72
C THR A 3 -4.22 -4.53 -47.43
N ILE A 4 -5.13 -4.50 -46.45
CA ILE A 4 -4.82 -4.15 -45.08
C ILE A 4 -4.00 -5.32 -44.51
N MET A 5 -2.69 -5.15 -44.45
CA MET A 5 -1.80 -6.04 -43.68
C MET A 5 -2.21 -5.94 -42.23
N ALA A 6 -2.92 -6.94 -41.71
CA ALA A 6 -3.10 -7.14 -40.28
C ALA A 6 -1.73 -7.41 -39.70
N MET A 7 -1.14 -6.42 -39.04
CA MET A 7 0.03 -6.62 -38.16
C MET A 7 -0.41 -7.57 -37.05
N THR A 8 -0.11 -8.85 -37.20
CA THR A 8 -0.17 -9.83 -36.10
C THR A 8 0.91 -9.43 -35.12
N THR A 9 0.52 -8.69 -34.08
CA THR A 9 1.41 -8.44 -32.95
C THR A 9 1.69 -9.78 -32.29
N ALA A 10 2.94 -10.25 -32.41
CA ALA A 10 3.37 -11.49 -31.77
C ALA A 10 3.09 -11.41 -30.26
N THR A 11 2.52 -12.48 -29.69
CA THR A 11 2.32 -12.58 -28.23
C THR A 11 3.66 -12.37 -27.51
N PRO A 12 3.70 -11.52 -26.47
CA PRO A 12 4.94 -11.28 -25.71
C PRO A 12 5.53 -12.60 -25.21
N THR A 13 6.83 -12.73 -25.33
CA THR A 13 7.55 -13.89 -24.81
C THR A 13 7.52 -13.88 -23.28
N LEU A 14 7.71 -15.06 -22.66
CA LEU A 14 7.84 -15.17 -21.19
C LEU A 14 8.87 -14.17 -20.64
N ARG A 15 10.01 -14.00 -21.33
CA ARG A 15 11.08 -13.08 -20.93
C ARG A 15 10.63 -11.61 -20.97
N GLN A 16 9.82 -11.23 -21.96
CA GLN A 16 9.28 -9.87 -22.07
C GLN A 16 8.29 -9.57 -20.94
N ASP A 17 7.35 -10.50 -20.69
CA ASP A 17 6.39 -10.35 -19.60
C ASP A 17 7.08 -10.30 -18.25
N ALA A 18 8.01 -11.22 -17.98
CA ALA A 18 8.78 -11.26 -16.73
C ALA A 18 9.59 -9.97 -16.50
N ARG A 19 10.17 -9.41 -17.57
CA ARG A 19 10.90 -8.12 -17.51
C ARG A 19 9.96 -6.99 -17.12
N THR A 20 8.81 -6.86 -17.78
CA THR A 20 7.83 -5.81 -17.47
C THR A 20 7.28 -5.97 -16.05
N ILE A 21 6.90 -7.19 -15.66
CA ILE A 21 6.40 -7.49 -14.31
C ILE A 21 7.45 -7.15 -13.24
N GLY A 22 8.71 -7.53 -13.45
CA GLY A 22 9.80 -7.24 -12.52
C GLY A 22 10.10 -5.74 -12.38
N LEU A 23 10.08 -4.99 -13.50
CA LEU A 23 10.27 -3.54 -13.49
C LEU A 23 9.14 -2.82 -12.74
N ILE A 24 7.89 -3.18 -13.02
CA ILE A 24 6.74 -2.61 -12.30
C ILE A 24 6.78 -3.00 -10.83
N GLY A 25 7.13 -4.26 -10.51
CA GLY A 25 7.33 -4.67 -9.11
C GLY A 25 8.40 -3.86 -8.40
N LEU A 26 9.55 -3.58 -9.04
CA LEU A 26 10.61 -2.74 -8.46
C LEU A 26 10.13 -1.29 -8.25
N ALA A 27 9.45 -0.70 -9.23
CA ALA A 27 8.91 0.64 -9.14
C ALA A 27 7.86 0.74 -8.02
N HIS A 28 6.93 -0.20 -7.95
CA HIS A 28 5.90 -0.26 -6.92
C HIS A 28 6.46 -0.49 -5.51
N GLY A 29 7.45 -1.38 -5.39
CA GLY A 29 8.19 -1.56 -4.13
C GLY A 29 8.86 -0.27 -3.65
N SER A 30 9.38 0.54 -4.59
CA SER A 30 9.95 1.86 -4.26
C SER A 30 8.89 2.84 -3.75
N SER A 31 7.68 2.83 -4.31
CA SER A 31 6.56 3.64 -3.81
C SER A 31 6.25 3.31 -2.35
N HIS A 32 6.08 2.04 -2.03
CA HIS A 32 5.83 1.60 -0.65
C HIS A 32 7.03 1.85 0.29
N PHE A 33 8.25 1.76 -0.22
CA PHE A 33 9.43 2.19 0.53
C PHE A 33 9.32 3.66 0.95
N PHE A 34 8.88 4.54 0.06
CA PHE A 34 8.75 5.97 0.33
C PHE A 34 7.57 6.34 1.24
N HIS A 35 6.56 5.47 1.44
CA HIS A 35 5.61 5.60 2.54
C HIS A 35 6.33 5.60 3.90
N MET A 36 7.43 4.86 3.99
CA MET A 36 8.23 4.66 5.18
C MET A 36 9.52 5.51 5.18
N LEU A 37 9.59 6.60 4.39
CA LEU A 37 10.77 7.46 4.36
C LEU A 37 11.04 8.09 5.74
N LEU A 38 10.02 8.62 6.40
CA LEU A 38 10.14 9.33 7.67
C LEU A 38 9.86 8.47 8.92
N PRO A 39 8.87 7.56 8.97
CA PRO A 39 8.49 6.85 10.20
C PRO A 39 9.64 6.17 10.94
N PRO A 40 10.56 5.44 10.29
CA PRO A 40 11.70 4.82 10.98
C PRO A 40 12.69 5.83 11.57
N LEU A 41 12.61 7.09 11.14
CA LEU A 41 13.49 8.18 11.58
C LEU A 41 12.88 9.03 12.70
N PHE A 42 11.63 8.78 13.12
CA PHE A 42 10.95 9.57 14.14
C PHE A 42 11.78 9.77 15.42
N PRO A 43 12.41 8.74 16.01
CA PRO A 43 13.24 8.95 17.21
C PRO A 43 14.43 9.89 16.98
N PHE A 44 15.02 9.88 15.78
CA PHE A 44 16.12 10.77 15.43
C PHE A 44 15.64 12.22 15.22
N LEU A 45 14.45 12.39 14.60
CA LEU A 45 13.83 13.70 14.39
C LEU A 45 13.38 14.33 15.72
N ILE A 46 12.88 13.53 16.65
CA ILE A 46 12.55 13.97 18.01
C ILE A 46 13.82 14.43 18.74
N ALA A 47 14.90 13.67 18.65
CA ALA A 47 16.16 14.01 19.28
C ALA A 47 16.79 15.31 18.73
N ASP A 48 16.70 15.54 17.41
CA ASP A 48 17.30 16.71 16.74
C ASP A 48 16.45 18.00 16.91
N PHE A 49 15.12 17.88 16.82
CA PHE A 49 14.22 19.03 16.70
C PHE A 49 13.22 19.17 17.86
N GLY A 50 13.09 18.17 18.72
CA GLY A 50 12.10 18.16 19.79
C GLY A 50 10.66 18.00 19.33
N PHE A 51 10.42 17.46 18.12
CA PHE A 51 9.06 17.24 17.61
C PHE A 51 8.30 16.22 18.44
N SER A 52 7.00 16.44 18.58
CA SER A 52 6.06 15.47 19.12
C SER A 52 5.74 14.37 18.10
N TYR A 53 5.27 13.22 18.57
CA TYR A 53 4.75 12.18 17.68
C TYR A 53 3.51 12.62 16.90
N SER A 54 2.70 13.54 17.46
CA SER A 54 1.56 14.16 16.76
C SER A 54 2.02 14.96 15.55
N GLU A 55 3.06 15.80 15.70
CA GLU A 55 3.62 16.58 14.59
C GLU A 55 4.20 15.67 13.51
N LEU A 56 4.89 14.61 13.89
CA LEU A 56 5.42 13.62 12.95
C LEU A 56 4.28 12.84 12.27
N GLY A 57 3.20 12.54 12.98
CA GLY A 57 1.98 11.96 12.41
C GLY A 57 1.31 12.87 11.37
N LEU A 58 1.32 14.20 11.60
CA LEU A 58 0.80 15.17 10.62
C LEU A 58 1.63 15.21 9.32
N LEU A 59 2.95 14.96 9.37
CA LEU A 59 3.75 14.79 8.14
C LEU A 59 3.24 13.62 7.29
N LEU A 60 2.85 12.52 7.92
CA LEU A 60 2.25 11.38 7.21
C LEU A 60 0.86 11.75 6.67
N SER A 61 0.07 12.52 7.43
CA SER A 61 -1.21 13.04 6.91
C SER A 61 -1.01 13.87 5.65
N VAL A 62 -0.02 14.76 5.62
CA VAL A 62 0.31 15.55 4.42
C VAL A 62 0.65 14.64 3.25
N PHE A 63 1.52 13.65 3.46
CA PHE A 63 1.88 12.67 2.42
C PHE A 63 0.63 11.97 1.87
N PHE A 64 -0.23 11.39 2.72
CA PHE A 64 -1.36 10.58 2.28
C PHE A 64 -2.52 11.41 1.72
N VAL A 65 -2.74 12.64 2.20
CA VAL A 65 -3.72 13.56 1.60
C VAL A 65 -3.29 13.94 0.19
N VAL A 66 -2.02 14.29 -0.01
CA VAL A 66 -1.49 14.64 -1.33
C VAL A 66 -1.51 13.41 -2.25
N SER A 67 -1.12 12.24 -1.76
CA SER A 67 -1.17 10.98 -2.50
C SER A 67 -2.61 10.63 -2.91
N GLY A 68 -3.55 10.59 -1.98
CA GLY A 68 -4.93 10.17 -2.24
C GLY A 68 -5.67 11.13 -3.19
N THR A 69 -5.50 12.45 -3.00
CA THR A 69 -6.07 13.44 -3.92
C THR A 69 -5.44 13.38 -5.30
N GLY A 70 -4.11 13.27 -5.35
CA GLY A 70 -3.37 13.11 -6.59
C GLY A 70 -3.71 11.81 -7.33
N GLN A 71 -3.93 10.69 -6.62
CA GLN A 71 -4.32 9.41 -7.21
C GLN A 71 -5.65 9.49 -7.96
N ALA A 72 -6.63 10.23 -7.42
CA ALA A 72 -7.90 10.45 -8.09
C ALA A 72 -7.75 11.19 -9.44
N MET A 73 -6.74 12.03 -9.57
CA MET A 73 -6.44 12.79 -10.80
C MET A 73 -5.45 12.09 -11.73
N ALA A 74 -4.63 11.20 -11.20
CA ALA A 74 -3.53 10.58 -11.95
C ALA A 74 -4.00 9.76 -13.15
N GLY A 75 -5.17 9.13 -13.06
CA GLY A 75 -5.77 8.42 -14.20
C GLY A 75 -5.95 9.30 -15.43
N PHE A 76 -6.47 10.52 -15.26
CA PHE A 76 -6.65 11.49 -16.35
C PHE A 76 -5.30 11.95 -16.94
N LEU A 77 -4.28 12.10 -16.08
CA LEU A 77 -2.93 12.46 -16.53
C LEU A 77 -2.31 11.33 -17.34
N VAL A 78 -2.43 10.08 -16.86
CA VAL A 78 -1.95 8.87 -17.55
C VAL A 78 -2.62 8.71 -18.91
N ASP A 79 -3.93 8.93 -19.00
CA ASP A 79 -4.67 8.84 -20.27
C ASP A 79 -4.19 9.90 -21.28
N LYS A 80 -3.82 11.09 -20.80
CA LYS A 80 -3.40 12.22 -21.66
C LYS A 80 -1.96 12.10 -22.12
N VAL A 81 -1.02 11.79 -21.23
CA VAL A 81 0.43 11.83 -21.51
C VAL A 81 1.07 10.45 -21.63
N GLY A 82 0.38 9.39 -21.21
CA GLY A 82 0.87 8.02 -21.15
C GLY A 82 1.45 7.65 -19.78
N ALA A 83 1.47 6.37 -19.47
CA ALA A 83 1.88 5.87 -18.16
C ALA A 83 3.40 6.02 -17.91
N ARG A 84 4.24 5.74 -18.91
CA ARG A 84 5.71 5.78 -18.78
C ARG A 84 6.26 7.13 -18.34
N PRO A 85 5.95 8.29 -18.95
CA PRO A 85 6.46 9.57 -18.50
C PRO A 85 5.96 9.96 -17.10
N VAL A 86 4.75 9.58 -16.75
CA VAL A 86 4.19 9.78 -15.41
C VAL A 86 4.97 8.97 -14.36
N LEU A 87 5.33 7.71 -14.66
CA LEU A 87 6.19 6.89 -13.79
C LEU A 87 7.54 7.54 -13.52
N PHE A 88 8.17 8.08 -14.56
CA PHE A 88 9.48 8.73 -14.42
C PHE A 88 9.38 10.01 -13.58
N ALA A 89 8.34 10.82 -13.79
CA ALA A 89 8.08 11.99 -12.96
C ALA A 89 7.81 11.63 -11.49
N ALA A 90 7.07 10.55 -11.25
CA ALA A 90 6.80 10.03 -9.90
C ALA A 90 8.09 9.63 -9.16
N LEU A 91 8.96 8.86 -9.82
CA LEU A 91 10.26 8.49 -9.26
C LEU A 91 11.19 9.71 -9.06
N ALA A 92 11.14 10.70 -9.96
CA ALA A 92 11.88 11.96 -9.77
C ALA A 92 11.38 12.75 -8.56
N CYS A 93 10.07 12.73 -8.27
CA CYS A 93 9.52 13.29 -7.04
C CYS A 93 10.07 12.59 -5.79
N PHE A 94 10.27 11.27 -5.80
CA PHE A 94 10.90 10.56 -4.69
C PHE A 94 12.38 10.96 -4.50
N VAL A 95 13.12 11.13 -5.60
CA VAL A 95 14.50 11.67 -5.54
C VAL A 95 14.48 13.03 -4.84
N ALA A 96 13.63 13.95 -5.31
CA ALA A 96 13.49 15.28 -4.73
C ALA A 96 13.06 15.23 -3.26
N ALA A 97 12.11 14.35 -2.92
CA ALA A 97 11.64 14.17 -1.54
C ALA A 97 12.78 13.76 -0.59
N GLY A 98 13.59 12.78 -0.98
CA GLY A 98 14.73 12.33 -0.19
C GLY A 98 15.83 13.40 -0.05
N LEU A 99 16.11 14.17 -1.13
CA LEU A 99 17.05 15.29 -1.09
C LEU A 99 16.57 16.41 -0.17
N VAL A 100 15.31 16.83 -0.30
CA VAL A 100 14.71 17.87 0.55
C VAL A 100 14.65 17.42 2.00
N ALA A 101 14.26 16.17 2.28
CA ALA A 101 14.27 15.63 3.63
C ALA A 101 15.70 15.65 4.21
N GLY A 102 16.70 15.15 3.48
CA GLY A 102 18.09 15.09 3.93
C GLY A 102 18.75 16.46 4.17
N THR A 103 18.21 17.52 3.59
CA THR A 103 18.70 18.90 3.75
C THR A 103 17.75 19.77 4.61
N ALA A 104 16.68 19.17 5.16
CA ALA A 104 15.70 19.90 5.94
C ALA A 104 16.31 20.50 7.23
N GLY A 105 16.11 21.81 7.43
CA GLY A 105 16.52 22.53 8.62
C GLY A 105 15.43 22.60 9.70
N GLY A 106 14.26 21.96 9.51
CA GLY A 106 13.14 21.96 10.44
C GLY A 106 11.85 21.42 9.79
N TYR A 107 10.74 21.60 10.50
CA TYR A 107 9.44 21.03 10.15
C TYR A 107 8.96 21.39 8.73
N ALA A 108 9.10 22.67 8.34
CA ALA A 108 8.66 23.12 7.00
C ALA A 108 9.36 22.37 5.86
N GLY A 109 10.67 22.08 5.98
CA GLY A 109 11.40 21.27 5.00
C GLY A 109 10.87 19.84 4.92
N LEU A 110 10.55 19.24 6.07
CA LEU A 110 9.94 17.89 6.12
C LEU A 110 8.52 17.87 5.54
N VAL A 111 7.73 18.94 5.71
CA VAL A 111 6.42 19.10 5.04
C VAL A 111 6.59 19.13 3.52
N VAL A 112 7.56 19.89 2.99
CA VAL A 112 7.84 19.91 1.54
C VAL A 112 8.26 18.53 1.05
N ALA A 113 9.11 17.82 1.81
CA ALA A 113 9.50 16.44 1.48
C ALA A 113 8.28 15.50 1.47
N ALA A 114 7.38 15.61 2.44
CA ALA A 114 6.14 14.81 2.51
C ALA A 114 5.22 15.10 1.31
N VAL A 115 5.07 16.36 0.90
CA VAL A 115 4.30 16.76 -0.31
C VAL A 115 4.93 16.13 -1.56
N LEU A 116 6.25 16.25 -1.74
CA LEU A 116 6.95 15.68 -2.90
C LEU A 116 6.83 14.15 -2.93
N ALA A 117 6.98 13.50 -1.79
CA ALA A 117 6.80 12.05 -1.68
C ALA A 117 5.35 11.63 -1.98
N GLY A 118 4.36 12.38 -1.48
CA GLY A 118 2.93 12.16 -1.78
C GLY A 118 2.61 12.33 -3.27
N LEU A 119 3.14 13.37 -3.93
CA LEU A 119 3.03 13.57 -5.38
C LEU A 119 3.68 12.42 -6.16
N GLY A 120 4.84 11.94 -5.69
CA GLY A 120 5.50 10.78 -6.26
C GLY A 120 4.65 9.51 -6.13
N ASN A 121 4.00 9.30 -4.98
CA ASN A 121 3.19 8.11 -4.73
C ASN A 121 1.88 8.09 -5.51
N ALA A 122 1.25 9.22 -5.69
CA ALA A 122 -0.09 9.37 -6.25
C ALA A 122 -0.35 8.59 -7.56
N PRO A 123 0.51 8.60 -8.58
CA PRO A 123 0.20 7.98 -9.85
C PRO A 123 0.51 6.48 -9.93
N PHE A 124 1.11 5.84 -8.92
CA PHE A 124 1.61 4.47 -9.06
C PHE A 124 0.55 3.47 -9.44
N HIS A 125 -0.58 3.39 -8.74
CA HIS A 125 -1.62 2.42 -9.09
C HIS A 125 -2.18 2.62 -10.51
N PRO A 126 -2.59 3.83 -10.96
CA PRO A 126 -3.01 4.06 -12.34
C PRO A 126 -1.93 3.72 -13.38
N VAL A 127 -0.67 4.05 -13.11
CA VAL A 127 0.46 3.78 -14.00
C VAL A 127 0.74 2.30 -14.10
N ASP A 128 0.91 1.64 -12.95
CA ASP A 128 1.30 0.24 -12.86
C ASP A 128 0.27 -0.66 -13.53
N PHE A 129 -1.02 -0.46 -13.21
CA PHE A 129 -2.09 -1.22 -13.83
C PHE A 129 -2.23 -0.92 -15.34
N THR A 130 -1.97 0.31 -15.78
CA THR A 130 -1.98 0.65 -17.19
C THR A 130 -0.88 -0.11 -17.94
N ILE A 131 0.36 -0.09 -17.42
CA ILE A 131 1.48 -0.78 -18.06
C ILE A 131 1.28 -2.29 -18.03
N LEU A 132 0.91 -2.87 -16.89
CA LEU A 132 0.66 -4.32 -16.76
C LEU A 132 -0.43 -4.78 -17.73
N ASN A 133 -1.57 -4.11 -17.78
CA ASN A 133 -2.69 -4.48 -18.65
C ASN A 133 -2.37 -4.35 -20.14
N LYS A 134 -1.52 -3.39 -20.53
CA LYS A 134 -1.18 -3.14 -21.93
C LYS A 134 0.01 -3.98 -22.41
N ARG A 135 0.96 -4.32 -21.54
CA ARG A 135 2.26 -4.92 -21.91
C ARG A 135 2.39 -6.39 -21.58
N VAL A 136 1.67 -6.87 -20.55
CA VAL A 136 1.76 -8.27 -20.10
C VAL A 136 0.65 -9.09 -20.75
N SER A 137 0.98 -10.30 -21.19
CA SER A 137 0.01 -11.22 -21.82
C SER A 137 -1.10 -11.59 -20.81
N PRO A 138 -2.37 -11.78 -21.28
CA PRO A 138 -3.49 -12.14 -20.42
C PRO A 138 -3.26 -13.37 -19.57
N GLN A 139 -2.52 -14.36 -20.08
CA GLN A 139 -2.20 -15.61 -19.39
C GLN A 139 -1.31 -15.39 -18.16
N ARG A 140 -0.49 -14.32 -18.15
CA ARG A 140 0.47 -14.02 -17.07
C ARG A 140 0.11 -12.76 -16.29
N LEU A 141 -0.97 -12.08 -16.64
CA LEU A 141 -1.39 -10.85 -15.96
C LEU A 141 -1.70 -11.07 -14.46
N GLY A 142 -2.26 -12.24 -14.11
CA GLY A 142 -2.47 -12.61 -12.70
C GLY A 142 -1.16 -12.69 -11.91
N HIS A 143 -0.09 -13.20 -12.51
CA HIS A 143 1.24 -13.19 -11.87
C HIS A 143 1.76 -11.75 -11.74
N GLY A 144 1.50 -10.88 -12.72
CA GLY A 144 1.84 -9.45 -12.64
C GLY A 144 1.22 -8.77 -11.43
N PHE A 145 -0.07 -8.97 -11.19
CA PHE A 145 -0.76 -8.43 -10.01
C PHE A 145 -0.26 -9.02 -8.69
N SER A 146 0.09 -10.32 -8.68
CA SER A 146 0.67 -10.94 -7.49
C SER A 146 2.04 -10.36 -7.15
N VAL A 147 2.92 -10.21 -8.14
CA VAL A 147 4.25 -9.57 -7.95
C VAL A 147 4.10 -8.13 -7.49
N HIS A 148 3.16 -7.37 -8.08
CA HIS A 148 2.85 -6.01 -7.66
C HIS A 148 2.47 -5.95 -6.18
N GLY A 149 1.52 -6.78 -5.71
CA GLY A 149 1.14 -6.80 -4.30
C GLY A 149 2.27 -7.23 -3.35
N ILE A 150 3.06 -8.25 -3.72
CA ILE A 150 4.19 -8.73 -2.92
C ILE A 150 5.29 -7.66 -2.85
N SER A 151 5.60 -6.99 -3.97
CA SER A 151 6.65 -5.97 -4.02
C SER A 151 6.33 -4.76 -3.13
N GLY A 152 5.05 -4.38 -3.00
CA GLY A 152 4.62 -3.36 -2.05
C GLY A 152 4.94 -3.75 -0.60
N ASN A 153 4.61 -4.98 -0.19
CA ASN A 153 4.97 -5.47 1.15
C ASN A 153 6.48 -5.50 1.39
N LEU A 154 7.26 -5.90 0.37
CA LEU A 154 8.72 -5.90 0.45
C LEU A 154 9.28 -4.46 0.55
N GLY A 155 8.69 -3.49 -0.14
CA GLY A 155 9.03 -2.08 0.00
C GLY A 155 8.86 -1.60 1.45
N TRP A 156 7.71 -1.87 2.05
CA TRP A 156 7.45 -1.56 3.46
C TRP A 156 8.39 -2.31 4.42
N ALA A 157 8.71 -3.58 4.13
CA ALA A 157 9.60 -4.39 4.98
C ALA A 157 11.04 -3.92 4.96
N THR A 158 11.54 -3.47 3.81
CA THR A 158 12.94 -3.06 3.63
C THR A 158 13.21 -1.65 4.15
N ALA A 159 12.21 -0.75 4.11
CA ALA A 159 12.41 0.65 4.48
C ALA A 159 12.88 0.85 5.93
N PRO A 160 12.30 0.23 6.97
CA PRO A 160 12.78 0.42 8.35
C PRO A 160 14.22 -0.03 8.53
N VAL A 161 14.60 -1.18 7.97
CA VAL A 161 15.97 -1.70 8.04
C VAL A 161 16.95 -0.76 7.35
N PHE A 162 16.60 -0.29 6.15
CA PHE A 162 17.44 0.63 5.39
C PHE A 162 17.57 1.99 6.06
N MET A 163 16.45 2.63 6.40
CA MET A 163 16.44 3.99 6.92
C MET A 163 17.03 4.07 8.33
N ALA A 164 16.53 3.27 9.28
CA ALA A 164 17.05 3.27 10.64
C ALA A 164 18.47 2.68 10.70
N GLY A 165 18.78 1.66 9.86
CA GLY A 165 20.11 1.07 9.79
C GLY A 165 21.17 2.08 9.35
N ILE A 166 20.92 2.83 8.27
CA ILE A 166 21.84 3.87 7.81
C ILE A 166 21.92 5.02 8.79
N ALA A 167 20.79 5.47 9.36
CA ALA A 167 20.79 6.53 10.36
C ALA A 167 21.64 6.15 11.60
N THR A 168 21.52 4.92 12.08
CA THR A 168 22.30 4.41 13.21
C THR A 168 23.78 4.26 12.84
N ALA A 169 24.09 3.67 11.69
CA ALA A 169 25.47 3.41 11.27
C ALA A 169 26.26 4.69 10.95
N SER A 170 25.58 5.71 10.41
CA SER A 170 26.19 6.99 10.07
C SER A 170 26.10 8.04 11.19
N GLY A 171 25.29 7.80 12.22
CA GLY A 171 24.96 8.79 13.24
C GLY A 171 24.09 9.94 12.72
N SER A 172 23.47 9.81 11.52
CA SER A 172 22.74 10.90 10.87
C SER A 172 21.52 10.40 10.09
N TRP A 173 20.33 10.82 10.50
CA TRP A 173 19.10 10.58 9.77
C TRP A 173 19.09 11.28 8.38
N ARG A 174 19.83 12.38 8.22
CA ARG A 174 20.00 13.09 6.94
C ARG A 174 20.68 12.21 5.92
N VAL A 175 21.72 11.48 6.32
CA VAL A 175 22.42 10.51 5.45
C VAL A 175 21.46 9.41 5.01
N ALA A 176 20.56 8.92 5.88
CA ALA A 176 19.54 7.94 5.50
C ALA A 176 18.57 8.49 4.45
N CYS A 177 18.11 9.75 4.59
CA CYS A 177 17.25 10.39 3.58
C CYS A 177 17.97 10.56 2.23
N LEU A 178 19.24 10.98 2.23
CA LEU A 178 20.06 11.10 1.01
C LEU A 178 20.31 9.72 0.38
N ALA A 179 20.52 8.69 1.16
CA ALA A 179 20.60 7.31 0.67
C ALA A 179 19.28 6.84 0.05
N GLY A 180 18.14 7.22 0.64
CA GLY A 180 16.81 7.01 0.04
C GLY A 180 16.66 7.71 -1.31
N ALA A 181 17.13 8.96 -1.42
CA ALA A 181 17.16 9.69 -2.69
C ALA A 181 18.05 8.98 -3.74
N ALA A 182 19.22 8.49 -3.33
CA ALA A 182 20.10 7.73 -4.21
C ALA A 182 19.47 6.41 -4.68
N LEU A 183 18.76 5.71 -3.80
CA LEU A 183 17.98 4.52 -4.15
C LEU A 183 16.89 4.84 -5.18
N ALA A 184 16.11 5.90 -4.99
CA ALA A 184 15.10 6.34 -5.94
C ALA A 184 15.71 6.71 -7.29
N LEU A 185 16.88 7.40 -7.29
CA LEU A 185 17.61 7.74 -8.51
C LEU A 185 18.10 6.48 -9.25
N LEU A 186 18.59 5.49 -8.53
CA LEU A 186 18.97 4.20 -9.10
C LEU A 186 17.77 3.51 -9.75
N VAL A 187 16.62 3.46 -9.07
CA VAL A 187 15.41 2.88 -9.64
C VAL A 187 14.96 3.65 -10.86
N LEU A 188 14.95 4.99 -10.82
CA LEU A 188 14.64 5.84 -11.98
C LEU A 188 15.57 5.53 -13.15
N ALA A 189 16.88 5.42 -12.91
CA ALA A 189 17.87 5.09 -13.95
C ALA A 189 17.59 3.70 -14.57
N ILE A 190 17.25 2.69 -13.75
CA ILE A 190 16.85 1.36 -14.22
C ILE A 190 15.59 1.46 -15.10
N MET A 191 14.57 2.24 -14.69
CA MET A 191 13.34 2.43 -15.48
C MET A 191 13.62 3.13 -16.80
N VAL A 192 14.44 4.18 -16.80
CA VAL A 192 14.84 4.91 -18.02
C VAL A 192 15.64 4.01 -18.96
N TRP A 193 16.56 3.21 -18.44
CA TRP A 193 17.32 2.23 -19.24
C TRP A 193 16.41 1.17 -19.89
N ASN A 194 15.34 0.80 -19.21
CA ASN A 194 14.37 -0.20 -19.66
C ASN A 194 13.08 0.42 -20.25
N ARG A 195 13.12 1.69 -20.67
CA ARG A 195 11.94 2.48 -21.09
C ARG A 195 11.06 1.80 -22.15
N ASP A 196 11.64 0.96 -23.00
CA ASP A 196 10.92 0.28 -24.08
C ASP A 196 10.00 -0.83 -23.56
N ALA A 197 10.37 -1.48 -22.44
CA ALA A 197 9.53 -2.47 -21.77
C ALA A 197 8.33 -1.82 -21.04
N LEU A 198 8.40 -0.52 -20.77
CA LEU A 198 7.39 0.26 -20.04
C LEU A 198 6.52 1.13 -20.98
N ASP A 199 6.71 1.06 -22.31
CA ASP A 199 5.99 1.89 -23.25
C ASP A 199 4.54 1.38 -23.46
N ASP A 200 3.61 2.00 -22.76
CA ASP A 200 2.18 1.67 -22.81
C ASP A 200 1.50 2.02 -24.15
N ARG A 201 2.16 2.82 -25.02
CA ARG A 201 1.67 3.15 -26.38
C ARG A 201 1.89 2.01 -27.37
N GLN A 202 2.82 1.11 -27.10
CA GLN A 202 3.14 -0.05 -27.93
C GLN A 202 2.37 -1.33 -27.53
N GLY A 203 1.59 -1.28 -26.45
CA GLY A 203 0.83 -2.42 -25.92
C GLY A 203 -0.52 -2.61 -26.61
N SER A 204 -0.82 -3.83 -27.06
CA SER A 204 -1.98 -4.13 -27.92
C SER A 204 -3.17 -4.78 -27.20
N TRP A 205 -3.07 -5.11 -25.91
CA TRP A 205 -4.11 -5.90 -25.23
C TRP A 205 -5.34 -5.10 -24.78
N ALA A 206 -5.22 -3.79 -24.61
CA ALA A 206 -6.32 -2.93 -24.13
C ALA A 206 -7.54 -2.87 -25.07
N HIS A 207 -7.39 -3.21 -26.35
CA HIS A 207 -8.48 -3.13 -27.33
C HIS A 207 -9.44 -4.33 -27.31
N GLN A 208 -9.05 -5.47 -26.74
CA GLN A 208 -9.89 -6.67 -26.72
C GLN A 208 -10.93 -6.68 -25.59
N THR A 209 -10.65 -6.01 -24.48
CA THR A 209 -11.58 -5.91 -23.34
C THR A 209 -12.71 -4.89 -23.55
N ALA A 210 -12.52 -3.91 -24.42
CA ALA A 210 -13.52 -2.86 -24.67
C ALA A 210 -14.67 -3.31 -25.60
N LYS A 211 -14.51 -4.38 -26.39
CA LYS A 211 -15.53 -4.85 -27.33
C LYS A 211 -16.65 -5.71 -26.72
N GLY A 212 -16.54 -6.08 -25.44
CA GLY A 212 -17.51 -6.96 -24.76
C GLY A 212 -18.50 -6.27 -23.83
N ALA A 213 -18.40 -4.98 -23.58
CA ALA A 213 -19.20 -4.27 -22.60
C ALA A 213 -20.01 -3.11 -23.21
N ALA A 214 -20.92 -3.45 -24.09
CA ALA A 214 -21.99 -2.52 -24.48
C ALA A 214 -23.19 -2.69 -23.55
N ALA A 215 -23.07 -2.25 -22.30
CA ALA A 215 -24.21 -1.92 -21.47
C ALA A 215 -24.39 -0.39 -21.51
N ALA A 216 -25.62 0.07 -21.65
CA ALA A 216 -25.99 1.48 -21.72
C ALA A 216 -25.34 2.30 -20.60
N PRO A 217 -24.93 3.56 -20.85
CA PRO A 217 -24.23 4.35 -19.85
C PRO A 217 -25.18 4.73 -18.72
N GLU A 218 -25.17 3.95 -17.64
CA GLU A 218 -25.55 4.50 -16.33
C GLU A 218 -24.64 5.69 -16.05
N HIS A 219 -25.17 6.71 -15.36
CA HIS A 219 -24.42 7.87 -14.98
C HIS A 219 -23.06 7.44 -14.38
N PRO A 220 -21.91 8.01 -14.81
CA PRO A 220 -20.58 7.56 -14.42
C PRO A 220 -20.37 7.40 -12.92
N MET A 221 -21.15 8.10 -12.10
CA MET A 221 -21.09 8.09 -10.62
C MET A 221 -22.18 7.21 -9.98
N ALA A 222 -22.98 6.47 -10.75
CA ALA A 222 -24.07 5.64 -10.20
C ALA A 222 -23.60 4.60 -9.18
N PHE A 223 -22.38 4.08 -9.36
CA PHE A 223 -21.77 3.11 -8.44
C PHE A 223 -21.58 3.66 -7.00
N LEU A 224 -21.47 4.97 -6.82
CA LEU A 224 -21.37 5.60 -5.49
C LEU A 224 -22.66 5.50 -4.67
N LYS A 225 -23.79 5.19 -5.30
CA LYS A 225 -25.06 4.94 -4.62
C LYS A 225 -25.13 3.54 -4.01
N LEU A 226 -24.16 2.67 -4.31
CA LEU A 226 -24.15 1.28 -3.84
C LEU A 226 -23.55 1.19 -2.43
N PRO A 227 -24.31 0.74 -1.42
CA PRO A 227 -23.79 0.58 -0.05
C PRO A 227 -22.55 -0.32 0.02
N ALA A 228 -22.46 -1.34 -0.85
CA ALA A 228 -21.32 -2.25 -0.91
C ALA A 228 -19.98 -1.53 -1.22
N VAL A 229 -20.00 -0.45 -2.01
CA VAL A 229 -18.79 0.35 -2.33
C VAL A 229 -18.28 1.03 -1.05
N TRP A 230 -19.16 1.66 -0.28
CA TRP A 230 -18.80 2.35 0.96
C TRP A 230 -18.41 1.39 2.09
N LEU A 231 -19.00 0.19 2.13
CA LEU A 231 -18.59 -0.86 3.05
C LEU A 231 -17.18 -1.38 2.71
N CYS A 232 -16.87 -1.56 1.43
CA CYS A 232 -15.52 -1.89 0.98
C CYS A 232 -14.52 -0.76 1.28
N PHE A 233 -14.89 0.50 1.04
CA PHE A 233 -14.13 1.68 1.43
C PHE A 233 -13.85 1.68 2.94
N SER A 234 -14.89 1.51 3.76
CA SER A 234 -14.77 1.42 5.23
C SER A 234 -13.83 0.30 5.67
N PHE A 235 -13.89 -0.85 5.02
CA PHE A 235 -12.97 -1.95 5.30
C PHE A 235 -11.50 -1.55 5.07
N PHE A 236 -11.20 -0.89 3.95
CA PHE A 236 -9.85 -0.41 3.66
C PHE A 236 -9.41 0.68 4.63
N PHE A 237 -10.30 1.62 4.92
CA PHE A 237 -10.06 2.67 5.90
C PHE A 237 -9.61 2.09 7.25
N TRP A 238 -10.38 1.16 7.82
CA TRP A 238 -10.05 0.56 9.10
C TRP A 238 -8.80 -0.32 9.04
N SER A 239 -8.62 -1.07 7.97
CA SER A 239 -7.41 -1.90 7.78
C SER A 239 -6.15 -1.04 7.74
N THR A 240 -6.19 0.14 7.13
CA THR A 240 -5.05 1.05 7.09
C THR A 240 -4.88 1.89 8.34
N CYS A 241 -5.95 2.20 9.07
CA CYS A 241 -5.80 2.73 10.43
C CYS A 241 -4.98 1.77 11.30
N SER A 242 -5.30 0.47 11.27
CA SER A 242 -4.52 -0.55 11.97
C SER A 242 -3.05 -0.58 11.49
N LEU A 243 -2.84 -0.56 10.19
CA LEU A 243 -1.52 -0.61 9.59
C LEU A 243 -0.68 0.62 9.93
N SER A 244 -1.27 1.82 9.93
CA SER A 244 -0.62 3.07 10.31
C SER A 244 -0.06 3.02 11.74
N ALA A 245 -0.83 2.46 12.69
CA ALA A 245 -0.38 2.25 14.06
C ALA A 245 0.91 1.43 14.12
N ILE A 246 0.93 0.31 13.40
CA ILE A 246 2.06 -0.61 13.42
C ILE A 246 3.28 -0.03 12.69
N GLN A 247 3.09 0.50 11.48
CA GLN A 247 4.19 1.00 10.66
C GLN A 247 4.91 2.19 11.29
N SER A 248 4.18 3.09 11.93
CA SER A 248 4.74 4.38 12.36
C SER A 248 5.01 4.44 13.87
N PHE A 249 4.28 3.68 14.68
CA PHE A 249 4.29 3.88 16.13
C PHE A 249 4.55 2.61 16.96
N ALA A 250 4.54 1.41 16.35
CA ALA A 250 4.81 0.18 17.12
C ALA A 250 6.25 0.12 17.65
N ALA A 251 7.25 0.58 16.88
CA ALA A 251 8.65 0.54 17.33
C ALA A 251 8.89 1.40 18.59
N PRO A 252 8.55 2.70 18.62
CA PRO A 252 8.69 3.51 19.82
C PRO A 252 7.79 3.02 20.97
N SER A 253 6.59 2.52 20.69
CA SER A 253 5.71 1.95 21.70
C SER A 253 6.33 0.73 22.38
N LEU A 254 6.89 -0.23 21.61
CA LEU A 254 7.59 -1.40 22.17
C LEU A 254 8.83 -1.01 22.96
N GLN A 255 9.58 -0.01 22.50
CA GLN A 255 10.72 0.52 23.23
C GLN A 255 10.28 1.05 24.61
N ASN A 256 9.23 1.85 24.66
CA ASN A 256 8.71 2.43 25.89
C ASN A 256 8.11 1.39 26.85
N MET A 257 7.37 0.39 26.32
CA MET A 257 6.69 -0.62 27.14
C MET A 257 7.62 -1.70 27.66
N TYR A 258 8.62 -2.08 26.88
CA TYR A 258 9.42 -3.28 27.15
C TYR A 258 10.92 -3.01 27.32
N GLY A 259 11.37 -1.76 27.20
CA GLY A 259 12.78 -1.39 27.30
C GLY A 259 13.68 -2.01 26.23
N ILE A 260 13.10 -2.44 25.10
CA ILE A 260 13.85 -3.07 24.01
C ILE A 260 14.60 -1.99 23.22
N PRO A 261 15.88 -2.21 22.85
CA PRO A 261 16.62 -1.25 22.04
C PRO A 261 15.92 -0.92 20.72
N LEU A 262 15.99 0.34 20.28
CA LEU A 262 15.35 0.83 19.04
C LEU A 262 15.74 0.00 17.81
N SER A 263 16.98 -0.46 17.72
CA SER A 263 17.48 -1.30 16.63
C SER A 263 16.72 -2.63 16.49
N LEU A 264 16.20 -3.17 17.59
CA LEU A 264 15.38 -4.38 17.57
C LEU A 264 13.89 -4.04 17.39
N THR A 265 13.39 -2.97 18.01
CA THR A 265 11.96 -2.62 17.87
C THR A 265 11.60 -2.19 16.46
N THR A 266 12.51 -1.57 15.71
CA THR A 266 12.29 -1.28 14.27
C THR A 266 12.10 -2.54 13.43
N MET A 267 12.63 -3.69 13.87
CA MET A 267 12.41 -4.98 13.19
C MET A 267 10.96 -5.46 13.26
N VAL A 268 10.14 -4.92 14.17
CA VAL A 268 8.71 -5.30 14.24
C VAL A 268 7.97 -5.01 12.94
N VAL A 269 8.22 -3.86 12.33
CA VAL A 269 7.57 -3.48 11.07
C VAL A 269 8.02 -4.41 9.95
N THR A 270 9.32 -4.65 9.83
CA THR A 270 9.86 -5.60 8.85
C THR A 270 9.28 -6.99 9.04
N GLY A 271 9.26 -7.51 10.27
CA GLY A 271 8.67 -8.81 10.58
C GLY A 271 7.19 -8.88 10.24
N TYR A 272 6.43 -7.86 10.62
CA TYR A 272 5.00 -7.76 10.31
C TYR A 272 4.72 -7.78 8.81
N MET A 273 5.51 -7.05 8.01
CA MET A 273 5.36 -7.00 6.56
C MET A 273 5.78 -8.31 5.89
N LEU A 274 6.86 -8.94 6.36
CA LEU A 274 7.29 -10.25 5.85
C LEU A 274 6.28 -11.36 6.19
N CYS A 275 5.76 -11.38 7.44
CA CYS A 275 4.67 -12.28 7.81
C CYS A 275 3.43 -12.01 6.95
N GLY A 276 3.11 -10.72 6.67
CA GLY A 276 2.04 -10.34 5.76
C GLY A 276 2.24 -10.85 4.34
N ALA A 277 3.43 -10.72 3.78
CA ALA A 277 3.77 -11.25 2.45
C ALA A 277 3.62 -12.79 2.40
N MET A 278 4.13 -13.49 3.41
CA MET A 278 3.93 -14.95 3.53
C MET A 278 2.44 -15.30 3.64
N GLY A 279 1.70 -14.54 4.44
CA GLY A 279 0.25 -14.68 4.57
C GLY A 279 -0.47 -14.50 3.24
N MET A 280 -0.07 -13.53 2.41
CA MET A 280 -0.66 -13.31 1.08
C MET A 280 -0.46 -14.51 0.16
N VAL A 281 0.71 -15.13 0.20
CA VAL A 281 0.97 -16.37 -0.57
C VAL A 281 0.02 -17.48 -0.13
N ILE A 282 -0.09 -17.72 1.19
CA ILE A 282 -0.99 -18.73 1.77
C ILE A 282 -2.46 -18.41 1.40
N GLY A 283 -2.87 -17.16 1.56
CA GLY A 283 -4.22 -16.68 1.23
C GLY A 283 -4.56 -16.84 -0.25
N GLY A 284 -3.57 -16.66 -1.15
CA GLY A 284 -3.71 -16.89 -2.59
C GLY A 284 -4.09 -18.33 -2.93
N PHE A 285 -3.51 -19.33 -2.24
CA PHE A 285 -3.90 -20.74 -2.39
C PHE A 285 -5.24 -21.05 -1.73
N LEU A 286 -5.60 -20.32 -0.68
CA LEU A 286 -6.82 -20.55 0.09
C LEU A 286 -8.06 -19.98 -0.60
N VAL A 287 -7.96 -18.81 -1.23
CA VAL A 287 -9.11 -18.04 -1.76
C VAL A 287 -9.95 -18.82 -2.77
N GLY A 288 -9.34 -19.69 -3.56
CA GLY A 288 -10.04 -20.56 -4.53
C GLY A 288 -10.76 -21.77 -3.91
N ARG A 289 -10.46 -22.08 -2.63
CA ARG A 289 -10.98 -23.25 -1.92
C ARG A 289 -12.08 -22.90 -0.88
N VAL A 290 -12.26 -21.61 -0.60
CA VAL A 290 -13.21 -21.14 0.40
C VAL A 290 -14.46 -20.56 -0.26
N GLU A 291 -15.65 -20.94 0.21
CA GLU A 291 -16.91 -20.41 -0.28
C GLU A 291 -17.25 -19.06 0.34
N ARG A 292 -16.97 -18.92 1.64
CA ARG A 292 -17.31 -17.74 2.46
C ARG A 292 -16.09 -16.90 2.75
N LEU A 293 -15.79 -15.98 1.83
CA LEU A 293 -14.61 -15.10 1.92
C LEU A 293 -14.63 -14.24 3.18
N GLU A 294 -15.82 -13.74 3.57
CA GLU A 294 -16.02 -12.93 4.77
C GLU A 294 -15.65 -13.66 6.05
N LYS A 295 -15.87 -14.98 6.12
CA LYS A 295 -15.46 -15.79 7.28
C LYS A 295 -13.93 -15.90 7.38
N THR A 296 -13.27 -16.15 6.26
CA THR A 296 -11.79 -16.20 6.22
C THR A 296 -11.19 -14.88 6.66
N ILE A 297 -11.71 -13.75 6.14
CA ILE A 297 -11.30 -12.41 6.54
C ILE A 297 -11.51 -12.24 8.05
N SER A 298 -12.69 -12.57 8.56
CA SER A 298 -13.04 -12.38 9.98
C SER A 298 -12.12 -13.18 10.91
N VAL A 299 -11.92 -14.45 10.64
CA VAL A 299 -11.06 -15.33 11.47
C VAL A 299 -9.63 -14.79 11.49
N CYS A 300 -9.08 -14.46 10.32
CA CYS A 300 -7.69 -14.01 10.21
C CYS A 300 -7.49 -12.64 10.89
N LEU A 301 -8.39 -11.68 10.68
CA LEU A 301 -8.26 -10.36 11.29
C LEU A 301 -8.52 -10.37 12.80
N LEU A 302 -9.47 -11.19 13.28
CA LEU A 302 -9.69 -11.36 14.73
C LEU A 302 -8.51 -12.03 15.41
N ALA A 303 -7.88 -13.02 14.77
CA ALA A 303 -6.63 -13.60 15.27
C ALA A 303 -5.52 -12.55 15.37
N SER A 304 -5.34 -11.72 14.33
CA SER A 304 -4.37 -10.61 14.37
C SER A 304 -4.70 -9.59 15.46
N ALA A 305 -5.99 -9.22 15.62
CA ALA A 305 -6.44 -8.31 16.65
C ALA A 305 -6.15 -8.86 18.05
N LEU A 306 -6.37 -10.16 18.28
CA LEU A 306 -6.04 -10.82 19.54
C LEU A 306 -4.54 -10.76 19.82
N LEU A 307 -3.70 -11.08 18.85
CA LEU A 307 -2.23 -11.01 19.01
C LEU A 307 -1.79 -9.58 19.36
N LEU A 308 -2.30 -8.57 18.67
CA LEU A 308 -1.99 -7.17 18.97
C LEU A 308 -2.50 -6.76 20.36
N THR A 309 -3.67 -7.22 20.75
CA THR A 309 -4.20 -6.97 22.10
C THR A 309 -3.28 -7.55 23.19
N LEU A 310 -2.78 -8.77 22.99
CA LEU A 310 -1.83 -9.41 23.93
C LEU A 310 -0.54 -8.58 24.05
N VAL A 311 -0.04 -8.02 22.95
CA VAL A 311 1.13 -7.11 22.99
C VAL A 311 0.79 -5.84 23.76
N GLY A 312 -0.37 -5.24 23.51
CA GLY A 312 -0.79 -4.00 24.18
C GLY A 312 -1.00 -4.11 25.67
N LEU A 313 -1.31 -5.32 26.19
CA LEU A 313 -1.45 -5.59 27.64
C LEU A 313 -0.12 -5.50 28.39
N GLY A 314 1.03 -5.57 27.73
CA GLY A 314 2.33 -5.49 28.39
C GLY A 314 2.72 -6.71 29.23
N VAL A 315 2.00 -7.82 29.11
CA VAL A 315 2.20 -9.04 29.93
C VAL A 315 3.20 -10.04 29.36
N LEU A 316 3.61 -9.82 28.11
CA LEU A 316 4.56 -10.72 27.42
C LEU A 316 6.01 -10.33 27.75
N PRO A 317 6.97 -11.28 27.75
CA PRO A 317 8.38 -10.94 27.66
C PRO A 317 8.68 -10.14 26.39
N GLY A 318 9.56 -9.11 26.47
CA GLY A 318 9.75 -8.15 25.38
C GLY A 318 10.04 -8.77 24.00
N MET A 319 10.96 -9.74 23.92
CA MET A 319 11.27 -10.42 22.66
C MET A 319 10.08 -11.23 22.11
N LEU A 320 9.27 -11.80 23.00
CA LEU A 320 8.05 -12.50 22.60
C LEU A 320 6.99 -11.50 22.11
N ALA A 321 6.85 -10.37 22.77
CA ALA A 321 5.94 -9.30 22.33
C ALA A 321 6.29 -8.81 20.92
N LEU A 322 7.58 -8.64 20.59
CA LEU A 322 8.05 -8.28 19.27
C LEU A 322 7.69 -9.36 18.22
N ALA A 323 7.93 -10.63 18.54
CA ALA A 323 7.60 -11.75 17.66
C ALA A 323 6.07 -11.89 17.45
N VAL A 324 5.28 -11.73 18.50
CA VAL A 324 3.80 -11.78 18.44
C VAL A 324 3.24 -10.62 17.62
N ALA A 325 3.78 -9.41 17.79
CA ALA A 325 3.41 -8.25 16.98
C ALA A 325 3.72 -8.48 15.50
N ALA A 326 4.90 -9.02 15.18
CA ALA A 326 5.27 -9.37 13.81
C ALA A 326 4.34 -10.44 13.22
N LEU A 327 4.02 -11.48 13.99
CA LEU A 327 3.14 -12.58 13.56
C LEU A 327 1.71 -12.10 13.24
N ALA A 328 1.23 -11.03 13.89
CA ALA A 328 -0.08 -10.47 13.57
C ALA A 328 -0.22 -10.07 12.08
N GLY A 329 0.87 -9.71 11.42
CA GLY A 329 0.87 -9.43 9.98
C GLY A 329 0.43 -10.61 9.11
N MET A 330 0.68 -11.85 9.54
CA MET A 330 0.32 -13.05 8.77
C MET A 330 -1.19 -13.17 8.56
N GLY A 331 -2.00 -12.94 9.60
CA GLY A 331 -3.46 -13.01 9.47
C GLY A 331 -4.00 -11.97 8.48
N ILE A 332 -3.46 -10.76 8.52
CA ILE A 332 -3.83 -9.69 7.58
C ILE A 332 -3.44 -10.08 6.14
N GLY A 333 -2.25 -10.67 5.97
CA GLY A 333 -1.80 -11.17 4.68
C GLY A 333 -2.72 -12.27 4.13
N ILE A 334 -3.08 -13.27 4.94
CA ILE A 334 -3.99 -14.36 4.53
C ILE A 334 -5.36 -13.82 4.12
N ALA A 335 -5.85 -12.79 4.81
CA ALA A 335 -7.13 -12.16 4.49
C ALA A 335 -7.11 -11.39 3.15
N GLY A 336 -5.94 -10.92 2.68
CA GLY A 336 -5.79 -10.05 1.51
C GLY A 336 -6.47 -10.56 0.24
N PRO A 337 -6.11 -11.74 -0.30
CA PRO A 337 -6.74 -12.29 -1.50
C PRO A 337 -8.26 -12.50 -1.38
N SER A 338 -8.74 -12.91 -0.19
CA SER A 338 -10.17 -13.05 0.09
C SER A 338 -10.89 -11.70 0.07
N ARG A 339 -10.26 -10.65 0.61
CA ARG A 339 -10.73 -9.27 0.55
C ARG A 339 -10.89 -8.79 -0.90
N ASP A 340 -9.86 -8.94 -1.72
CA ASP A 340 -9.86 -8.45 -3.10
C ASP A 340 -10.92 -9.19 -3.93
N MET A 341 -11.10 -10.49 -3.70
CA MET A 341 -12.15 -11.26 -4.33
C MET A 341 -13.56 -10.85 -3.86
N LEU A 342 -13.72 -10.50 -2.58
CA LEU A 342 -15.00 -10.01 -2.03
C LEU A 342 -15.40 -8.69 -2.68
N ILE A 343 -14.46 -7.75 -2.86
CA ILE A 343 -14.68 -6.48 -3.54
C ILE A 343 -15.09 -6.73 -5.00
N LYS A 344 -14.37 -7.62 -5.70
CA LYS A 344 -14.70 -8.00 -7.08
C LYS A 344 -16.12 -8.54 -7.20
N ARG A 345 -16.59 -9.34 -6.23
CA ARG A 345 -17.97 -9.87 -6.20
C ARG A 345 -19.00 -8.79 -5.86
N ALA A 346 -18.62 -7.76 -5.12
CA ALA A 346 -19.50 -6.66 -4.73
C ALA A 346 -19.64 -5.60 -5.83
N ALA A 347 -18.64 -5.47 -6.72
CA ALA A 347 -18.61 -4.49 -7.80
C ALA A 347 -19.63 -4.83 -8.90
N PRO A 348 -20.38 -3.82 -9.45
CA PRO A 348 -21.26 -4.03 -10.58
C PRO A 348 -20.45 -4.29 -11.87
N PRO A 349 -21.04 -5.03 -12.83
CA PRO A 349 -20.42 -5.28 -14.14
C PRO A 349 -20.04 -3.96 -14.83
N GLY A 350 -18.82 -3.89 -15.39
CA GLY A 350 -18.32 -2.72 -16.12
C GLY A 350 -17.85 -1.52 -15.27
N ALA A 351 -18.04 -1.54 -13.95
CA ALA A 351 -17.62 -0.46 -13.05
C ALA A 351 -16.40 -0.82 -12.18
N THR A 352 -15.79 -1.97 -12.39
CA THR A 352 -14.73 -2.52 -11.52
C THR A 352 -13.59 -1.52 -11.27
N GLY A 353 -13.05 -0.86 -12.30
CA GLY A 353 -11.94 0.09 -12.15
C GLY A 353 -12.30 1.30 -11.28
N ARG A 354 -13.51 1.87 -11.48
CA ARG A 354 -13.99 3.02 -10.69
C ARG A 354 -14.28 2.65 -9.24
N VAL A 355 -14.83 1.48 -9.01
CA VAL A 355 -15.06 0.94 -7.66
C VAL A 355 -13.74 0.73 -6.94
N TYR A 356 -12.75 0.11 -7.60
CA TYR A 356 -11.42 -0.06 -7.00
C TYR A 356 -10.77 1.29 -6.66
N GLY A 357 -10.81 2.29 -7.57
CA GLY A 357 -10.27 3.61 -7.30
C GLY A 357 -10.89 4.27 -6.05
N THR A 358 -12.22 4.23 -5.92
CA THR A 358 -12.91 4.77 -4.74
C THR A 358 -12.61 3.96 -3.47
N VAL A 359 -12.62 2.64 -3.56
CA VAL A 359 -12.35 1.77 -2.41
C VAL A 359 -10.92 1.95 -1.90
N TYR A 360 -9.95 2.05 -2.82
CA TYR A 360 -8.54 2.27 -2.45
C TYR A 360 -8.26 3.67 -1.88
N SER A 361 -9.06 4.69 -2.19
CA SER A 361 -8.91 5.98 -1.51
C SER A 361 -9.19 5.91 0.01
N GLY A 362 -9.89 4.85 0.47
CA GLY A 362 -9.99 4.53 1.88
C GLY A 362 -8.64 4.24 2.55
N LEU A 363 -7.66 3.71 1.79
CA LEU A 363 -6.30 3.50 2.28
C LEU A 363 -5.64 4.81 2.69
N ASP A 364 -5.57 5.76 1.74
CA ASP A 364 -4.92 7.05 1.98
C ASP A 364 -5.62 7.83 3.09
N LEU A 365 -6.96 7.80 3.12
CA LEU A 365 -7.73 8.44 4.18
C LEU A 365 -7.47 7.79 5.55
N GLY A 366 -7.39 6.46 5.63
CA GLY A 366 -7.07 5.74 6.84
C GLY A 366 -5.71 6.13 7.42
N PHE A 367 -4.67 6.14 6.59
CA PHE A 367 -3.34 6.59 6.99
C PHE A 367 -3.33 8.06 7.42
N SER A 368 -4.00 8.95 6.67
CA SER A 368 -3.96 10.38 6.93
C SER A 368 -4.62 10.77 8.24
N ILE A 369 -5.70 10.07 8.64
CA ILE A 369 -6.42 10.34 9.89
C ILE A 369 -5.77 9.61 11.06
N ALA A 370 -5.36 8.37 10.87
CA ALA A 370 -4.86 7.53 11.97
C ALA A 370 -3.50 8.00 12.49
N ALA A 371 -2.60 8.47 11.62
CA ALA A 371 -1.24 8.80 12.02
C ALA A 371 -1.17 9.89 13.11
N PRO A 372 -1.82 11.06 13.02
CA PRO A 372 -1.79 12.06 14.09
C PRO A 372 -2.51 11.58 15.34
N ILE A 373 -3.55 10.75 15.24
CA ILE A 373 -4.26 10.19 16.40
C ILE A 373 -3.34 9.26 17.19
N PHE A 374 -2.67 8.33 16.53
CA PHE A 374 -1.74 7.43 17.19
C PHE A 374 -0.49 8.17 17.70
N GLY A 375 -0.05 9.22 16.99
CA GLY A 375 0.98 10.13 17.48
C GLY A 375 0.59 10.78 18.81
N ALA A 376 -0.62 11.36 18.89
CA ALA A 376 -1.14 11.96 20.12
C ALA A 376 -1.28 10.95 21.28
N MET A 377 -1.65 9.71 20.98
CA MET A 377 -1.67 8.65 22.00
C MET A 377 -0.28 8.37 22.57
N LEU A 378 0.76 8.36 21.72
CA LEU A 378 2.14 8.19 22.16
C LEU A 378 2.64 9.39 22.97
N ASP A 379 2.34 10.61 22.56
CA ASP A 379 2.65 11.83 23.30
C ASP A 379 2.00 11.81 24.70
N ALA A 380 0.77 11.27 24.80
CA ALA A 380 0.06 11.05 26.05
C ALA A 380 0.56 9.81 26.84
N GLN A 381 1.68 9.19 26.45
CA GLN A 381 2.24 7.98 27.06
C GLN A 381 1.30 6.75 27.04
N MET A 382 0.30 6.75 26.16
CA MET A 382 -0.62 5.63 25.97
C MET A 382 0.02 4.54 25.08
N ASN A 383 1.17 4.02 25.47
CA ASN A 383 1.96 3.11 24.62
C ASN A 383 1.18 1.86 24.21
N GLY A 384 0.50 1.16 25.13
CA GLY A 384 -0.37 0.02 24.83
C GLY A 384 -1.54 0.37 23.91
N GLY A 385 -1.97 1.63 23.94
CA GLY A 385 -3.05 2.15 23.09
C GLY A 385 -2.80 2.02 21.59
N ILE A 386 -1.54 2.03 21.14
CA ILE A 386 -1.17 1.80 19.74
C ILE A 386 -1.65 0.41 19.28
N PHE A 387 -1.43 -0.61 20.10
CA PHE A 387 -1.84 -1.98 19.79
C PHE A 387 -3.35 -2.19 19.98
N PHE A 388 -3.95 -1.61 21.01
CA PHE A 388 -5.40 -1.67 21.22
C PHE A 388 -6.17 -0.95 20.11
N GLY A 389 -5.71 0.25 19.70
CA GLY A 389 -6.30 0.99 18.58
C GLY A 389 -6.17 0.26 17.26
N SER A 390 -4.99 -0.36 17.01
CA SER A 390 -4.79 -1.22 15.84
C SER A 390 -5.74 -2.43 15.86
N ALA A 391 -5.87 -3.12 16.99
CA ALA A 391 -6.80 -4.24 17.15
C ALA A 391 -8.25 -3.82 16.96
N LEU A 392 -8.69 -2.71 17.54
CA LEU A 392 -10.03 -2.16 17.36
C LEU A 392 -10.31 -1.86 15.89
N ALA A 393 -9.37 -1.26 15.17
CA ALA A 393 -9.51 -0.98 13.74
C ALA A 393 -9.69 -2.27 12.93
N LEU A 394 -8.95 -3.36 13.25
CA LEU A 394 -9.16 -4.65 12.60
C LEU A 394 -10.57 -5.21 12.88
N VAL A 395 -11.07 -5.10 14.11
CA VAL A 395 -12.44 -5.53 14.46
C VAL A 395 -13.48 -4.74 13.66
N LEU A 396 -13.33 -3.42 13.52
CA LEU A 396 -14.21 -2.58 12.71
C LEU A 396 -14.13 -2.96 11.21
N GLY A 397 -12.94 -3.35 10.73
CA GLY A 397 -12.76 -3.94 9.41
C GLY A 397 -13.54 -5.26 9.24
N VAL A 398 -13.51 -6.13 10.24
CA VAL A 398 -14.32 -7.38 10.24
C VAL A 398 -15.81 -7.08 10.14
N VAL A 399 -16.31 -6.10 10.89
CA VAL A 399 -17.72 -5.67 10.81
C VAL A 399 -18.08 -5.23 9.39
N SER A 400 -17.23 -4.39 8.78
CA SER A 400 -17.42 -3.93 7.40
C SER A 400 -17.45 -5.10 6.40
N ALA A 401 -16.51 -6.05 6.50
CA ALA A 401 -16.43 -7.23 5.64
C ALA A 401 -17.67 -8.14 5.82
N GLY A 402 -18.17 -8.29 7.04
CA GLY A 402 -19.38 -9.05 7.36
C GLY A 402 -20.61 -8.50 6.65
N PHE A 403 -20.80 -7.18 6.67
CA PHE A 403 -21.91 -6.53 5.95
C PHE A 403 -21.78 -6.68 4.42
N VAL A 404 -20.58 -6.59 3.86
CA VAL A 404 -20.36 -6.85 2.42
C VAL A 404 -20.74 -8.29 2.08
N GLY A 405 -20.28 -9.26 2.87
CA GLY A 405 -20.60 -10.68 2.69
C GLY A 405 -22.10 -10.98 2.74
N ALA A 406 -22.81 -10.40 3.71
CA ALA A 406 -24.26 -10.53 3.82
C ALA A 406 -24.98 -9.95 2.59
N GLY A 407 -24.57 -8.78 2.10
CA GLY A 407 -25.12 -8.16 0.89
C GLY A 407 -24.88 -8.99 -0.38
N VAL A 408 -23.71 -9.61 -0.52
CA VAL A 408 -23.39 -10.51 -1.65
C VAL A 408 -24.24 -11.78 -1.57
N ALA A 409 -24.43 -12.35 -0.39
CA ALA A 409 -25.26 -13.54 -0.20
C ALA A 409 -26.74 -13.26 -0.53
N ALA A 410 -27.30 -12.13 -0.08
CA ALA A 410 -28.67 -11.74 -0.37
C ALA A 410 -28.96 -11.60 -1.87
N ARG A 411 -28.01 -11.00 -2.63
CA ARG A 411 -28.14 -10.89 -4.10
C ARG A 411 -28.14 -12.24 -4.81
N ARG A 412 -27.37 -13.23 -4.33
CA ARG A 412 -27.36 -14.58 -4.90
C ARG A 412 -28.69 -15.28 -4.74
N VAL A 413 -29.34 -15.11 -3.57
CA VAL A 413 -30.67 -15.69 -3.33
C VAL A 413 -31.75 -15.07 -4.21
N GLN A 414 -31.62 -13.76 -4.55
CA GLN A 414 -32.58 -13.08 -5.44
C GLN A 414 -32.43 -13.46 -6.92
N MET A 415 -31.28 -14.01 -7.33
CA MET A 415 -30.99 -14.42 -8.71
C MET A 415 -31.17 -15.94 -8.94
N ALA A 416 -31.33 -16.73 -7.88
CA ALA A 416 -31.63 -18.17 -7.91
C ALA A 416 -33.12 -18.43 -7.80
#